data_c8bf3abda14983e4c54ef832a6f28f6b
#
_entry.id   c8bf3abda14983e4c54ef832a6f28f6b
#
_cell.length_a   1.000
_cell.length_b   1.000
_cell.length_c   1.000
_cell.angle_alpha   90.00
_cell.angle_beta   90.00
_cell.angle_gamma   90.00
#
_symmetry.space_group_name_H-M   'P 1'
#
loop_
_entity.id
_entity.type
_entity.pdbx_description
1 polymer ?
#
loop_
_entity_poly.entity_id
_entity_poly.type
_entity_poly.pdbx_seq_one_letter_code
_entity_poly.pdbx_strand_id
1 'polypeptide(L)'
;GAIKKIRFVDSLIFISDYNDHLYVFDSSGSFRNPIGELGRAPNQVVALSSFYVDRKRKVVGVYDGYSDCIHRYTFDGIKQDKISCRNEVNGYILDVNQIDDNEILLTLSSGVGDLYNYAVVSAKDYKLKEYILPYNLRYLENSSRGELSCLAQPNGQLWLTALLSDTIYEYKAGKMLSRFVVKSDCMS
;
A
#
# COMPACT_ATOMS: atom_id res chain seq x y z
N GLY A 1 16.42 9.68 10.16
CA GLY A 1 16.27 8.44 9.38
C GLY A 1 15.83 8.76 7.96
N ALA A 2 16.02 7.84 7.03
CA ALA A 2 15.53 8.02 5.67
C ALA A 2 14.00 7.83 5.63
N ILE A 3 13.31 8.63 4.81
CA ILE A 3 11.87 8.55 4.64
C ILE A 3 11.53 7.36 3.74
N LYS A 4 10.54 6.57 4.15
CA LYS A 4 10.05 5.39 3.42
C LYS A 4 8.79 5.71 2.62
N LYS A 5 7.83 6.41 3.24
CA LYS A 5 6.55 6.76 2.60
C LYS A 5 5.97 8.05 3.16
N ILE A 6 5.37 8.86 2.29
CA ILE A 6 4.68 10.11 2.67
C ILE A 6 3.25 10.08 2.14
N ARG A 7 2.30 10.59 2.94
CA ARG A 7 0.92 10.87 2.52
C ARG A 7 0.49 12.23 3.03
N PHE A 8 -0.14 13.00 2.14
CA PHE A 8 -0.75 14.29 2.44
C PHE A 8 -2.27 14.11 2.48
N VAL A 9 -2.88 14.46 3.59
CA VAL A 9 -4.34 14.39 3.77
C VAL A 9 -4.79 15.63 4.52
N ASP A 10 -5.63 16.44 3.86
CA ASP A 10 -6.05 17.75 4.34
C ASP A 10 -4.84 18.65 4.72
N SER A 11 -4.74 19.07 5.99
CA SER A 11 -3.61 19.85 6.51
C SER A 11 -2.57 18.99 7.24
N LEU A 12 -2.60 17.68 7.08
CA LEU A 12 -1.72 16.75 7.77
C LEU A 12 -0.77 16.03 6.80
N ILE A 13 0.42 15.75 7.30
CA ILE A 13 1.47 15.03 6.61
C ILE A 13 1.81 13.80 7.44
N PHE A 14 1.63 12.62 6.86
CA PHE A 14 1.97 11.33 7.45
C PHE A 14 3.27 10.83 6.84
N ILE A 15 4.27 10.54 7.67
CA ILE A 15 5.60 10.13 7.22
C ILE A 15 6.01 8.87 7.95
N SER A 16 6.28 7.79 7.21
CA SER A 16 7.00 6.64 7.75
C SER A 16 8.48 6.67 7.37
N ASP A 17 9.31 6.14 8.26
CA ASP A 17 10.74 5.99 8.06
C ASP A 17 11.16 4.51 7.92
N TYR A 18 12.43 4.27 7.62
CA TYR A 18 12.99 2.92 7.53
C TYR A 18 13.27 2.25 8.89
N ASN A 19 12.99 2.95 10.00
CA ASN A 19 13.04 2.40 11.35
C ASN A 19 11.66 1.97 11.85
N ASP A 20 10.69 1.84 10.92
CA ASP A 20 9.32 1.41 11.18
C ASP A 20 8.49 2.37 12.05
N HIS A 21 8.86 3.65 12.11
CA HIS A 21 8.06 4.68 12.77
C HIS A 21 7.11 5.36 11.78
N LEU A 22 5.97 5.81 12.28
CA LEU A 22 5.02 6.63 11.55
C LEU A 22 4.68 7.88 12.37
N TYR A 23 4.87 9.03 11.76
CA TYR A 23 4.70 10.33 12.40
C TYR A 23 3.66 11.18 11.67
N VAL A 24 2.98 12.03 12.43
CA VAL A 24 2.05 13.03 11.91
C VAL A 24 2.62 14.42 12.13
N PHE A 25 2.59 15.23 11.09
CA PHE A 25 2.96 16.63 11.08
C PHE A 25 1.78 17.45 10.57
N ASP A 26 1.72 18.72 10.94
CA ASP A 26 0.81 19.66 10.30
C ASP A 26 1.39 20.25 9.00
N SER A 27 0.61 21.08 8.31
CA SER A 27 1.02 21.70 7.05
C SER A 27 2.17 22.72 7.20
N SER A 28 2.51 23.15 8.43
CA SER A 28 3.69 23.98 8.72
C SER A 28 4.96 23.13 8.89
N GLY A 29 4.83 21.81 8.93
CA GLY A 29 5.92 20.89 9.24
C GLY A 29 6.15 20.67 10.73
N SER A 30 5.26 21.17 11.60
CA SER A 30 5.36 20.96 13.03
C SER A 30 4.89 19.54 13.40
N PHE A 31 5.71 18.85 14.20
CA PHE A 31 5.36 17.51 14.70
C PHE A 31 4.12 17.56 15.59
N ARG A 32 3.22 16.59 15.40
CA ARG A 32 2.00 16.44 16.22
C ARG A 32 2.08 15.22 17.14
N ASN A 33 2.13 14.04 16.57
CA ASN A 33 2.13 12.78 17.32
C ASN A 33 2.68 11.62 16.48
N PRO A 34 3.13 10.53 17.13
CA PRO A 34 3.38 9.28 16.44
C PRO A 34 2.06 8.52 16.21
N ILE A 35 2.08 7.56 15.28
CA ILE A 35 1.01 6.58 15.05
C ILE A 35 1.54 5.18 15.36
N GLY A 36 0.93 4.54 16.35
CA GLY A 36 1.34 3.22 16.81
C GLY A 36 2.61 3.27 17.66
N GLU A 37 2.87 2.18 18.31
CA GLU A 37 4.06 1.92 19.13
C GLU A 37 4.74 0.65 18.64
N LEU A 38 6.05 0.70 18.46
CA LEU A 38 6.82 -0.49 18.07
C LEU A 38 7.04 -1.42 19.25
N GLY A 39 6.86 -2.71 19.01
CA GLY A 39 7.11 -3.72 20.00
C GLY A 39 6.36 -5.02 19.75
N ARG A 40 6.45 -5.94 20.72
CA ARG A 40 5.84 -7.29 20.63
C ARG A 40 4.64 -7.49 21.55
N ALA A 41 4.20 -6.46 22.26
CA ALA A 41 2.98 -6.55 23.06
C ALA A 41 1.74 -6.59 22.14
N PRO A 42 0.60 -7.12 22.61
CA PRO A 42 -0.60 -7.34 21.78
C PRO A 42 -1.11 -6.10 21.04
N ASN A 43 -0.80 -4.91 21.57
CA ASN A 43 -1.24 -3.64 21.00
C ASN A 43 -0.16 -2.91 20.20
N GLN A 44 1.04 -3.46 20.11
CA GLN A 44 2.16 -2.87 19.41
C GLN A 44 2.27 -3.42 17.98
N VAL A 45 2.96 -2.69 17.12
CA VAL A 45 3.32 -3.05 15.75
C VAL A 45 4.73 -3.64 15.79
N VAL A 46 4.92 -4.82 15.24
CA VAL A 46 6.25 -5.46 15.23
C VAL A 46 7.10 -4.94 14.08
N ALA A 47 6.51 -4.79 12.90
CA ALA A 47 7.20 -4.31 11.70
C ALA A 47 6.25 -3.46 10.85
N LEU A 48 6.41 -2.16 10.87
CA LEU A 48 5.64 -1.24 10.03
C LEU A 48 6.12 -1.34 8.58
N SER A 49 5.48 -2.22 7.81
CA SER A 49 5.85 -2.44 6.41
C SER A 49 5.29 -1.36 5.51
N SER A 50 4.04 -0.94 5.72
CA SER A 50 3.40 0.14 4.99
C SER A 50 2.22 0.72 5.77
N PHE A 51 1.61 1.80 5.24
CA PHE A 51 0.40 2.40 5.79
C PHE A 51 -0.46 3.04 4.70
N TYR A 52 -1.74 3.21 5.00
CA TYR A 52 -2.67 4.05 4.23
C TYR A 52 -3.38 5.03 5.16
N VAL A 53 -4.01 6.06 4.58
CA VAL A 53 -4.77 7.06 5.33
C VAL A 53 -6.18 7.15 4.75
N ASP A 54 -7.17 6.81 5.56
CA ASP A 54 -8.59 6.99 5.26
C ASP A 54 -9.04 8.38 5.69
N ARG A 55 -9.12 9.27 4.71
CA ARG A 55 -9.51 10.66 4.93
C ARG A 55 -10.91 10.79 5.51
N LYS A 56 -11.86 10.01 4.99
CA LYS A 56 -13.28 10.11 5.36
C LYS A 56 -13.54 9.65 6.78
N ARG A 57 -12.94 8.51 7.15
CA ARG A 57 -13.08 7.93 8.49
C ARG A 57 -12.10 8.51 9.50
N LYS A 58 -11.13 9.33 9.04
CA LYS A 58 -9.99 9.84 9.82
C LYS A 58 -9.22 8.71 10.52
N VAL A 59 -8.92 7.66 9.76
CA VAL A 59 -8.23 6.46 10.21
C VAL A 59 -6.91 6.30 9.46
N VAL A 60 -5.88 5.90 10.19
CA VAL A 60 -4.62 5.42 9.64
C VAL A 60 -4.57 3.90 9.80
N GLY A 61 -4.43 3.18 8.71
CA GLY A 61 -4.20 1.74 8.73
C GLY A 61 -2.72 1.44 8.56
N VAL A 62 -2.12 0.81 9.55
CA VAL A 62 -0.71 0.39 9.57
C VAL A 62 -0.62 -1.09 9.30
N TYR A 63 0.02 -1.48 8.20
CA TYR A 63 0.29 -2.87 7.89
C TYR A 63 1.54 -3.34 8.62
N ASP A 64 1.34 -4.29 9.50
CA ASP A 64 2.39 -5.02 10.22
C ASP A 64 2.73 -6.28 9.43
N GLY A 65 3.83 -6.24 8.68
CA GLY A 65 4.24 -7.34 7.82
C GLY A 65 4.74 -8.58 8.59
N TYR A 66 5.07 -8.44 9.87
CA TYR A 66 5.44 -9.59 10.69
C TYR A 66 4.22 -10.39 11.15
N SER A 67 3.18 -9.70 11.61
CA SER A 67 1.95 -10.33 12.12
C SER A 67 0.89 -10.55 11.04
N ASP A 68 1.10 -10.03 9.84
CA ASP A 68 0.17 -10.02 8.71
C ASP A 68 -1.19 -9.45 9.10
N CYS A 69 -1.16 -8.25 9.66
CA CYS A 69 -2.33 -7.57 10.18
C CYS A 69 -2.32 -6.08 9.85
N ILE A 70 -3.50 -5.49 9.78
CA ILE A 70 -3.67 -4.04 9.77
C ILE A 70 -4.08 -3.59 11.17
N HIS A 71 -3.29 -2.69 11.75
CA HIS A 71 -3.65 -1.97 12.97
C HIS A 71 -4.25 -0.64 12.58
N ARG A 72 -5.46 -0.32 13.04
CA ARG A 72 -6.11 0.95 12.74
C ARG A 72 -6.01 1.92 13.92
N TYR A 73 -5.72 3.17 13.58
CA TYR A 73 -5.55 4.27 14.54
C TYR A 73 -6.35 5.49 14.08
N THR A 74 -6.75 6.35 15.03
CA THR A 74 -7.18 7.70 14.69
C THR A 74 -5.99 8.55 14.23
N PHE A 75 -6.24 9.74 13.66
CA PHE A 75 -5.16 10.67 13.29
C PHE A 75 -4.35 11.17 14.50
N ASP A 76 -4.91 11.09 15.71
CA ASP A 76 -4.24 11.43 16.96
C ASP A 76 -3.48 10.24 17.58
N GLY A 77 -3.37 9.12 16.87
CA GLY A 77 -2.60 7.96 17.28
C GLY A 77 -3.32 7.01 18.25
N ILE A 78 -4.62 7.21 18.50
CA ILE A 78 -5.40 6.32 19.37
C ILE A 78 -5.75 5.06 18.60
N LYS A 79 -5.34 3.90 19.13
CA LYS A 79 -5.64 2.60 18.53
C LYS A 79 -7.13 2.31 18.58
N GLN A 80 -7.68 1.86 17.46
CA GLN A 80 -9.08 1.45 17.34
C GLN A 80 -9.23 -0.07 17.37
N ASP A 81 -8.63 -0.75 16.40
CA ASP A 81 -8.74 -2.19 16.26
C ASP A 81 -7.56 -2.80 15.47
N LYS A 82 -7.64 -4.09 15.25
CA LYS A 82 -6.68 -4.87 14.46
C LYS A 82 -7.44 -5.88 13.60
N ILE A 83 -7.14 -5.92 12.31
CA ILE A 83 -7.74 -6.83 11.34
C ILE A 83 -6.65 -7.75 10.81
N SER A 84 -6.90 -9.06 10.80
CA SER A 84 -5.99 -10.04 10.21
C SER A 84 -6.12 -10.01 8.68
N CYS A 85 -4.99 -9.98 7.98
CA CYS A 85 -4.89 -10.14 6.52
C CYS A 85 -4.49 -11.57 6.14
N ARG A 86 -4.22 -12.41 7.15
CA ARG A 86 -3.71 -13.77 6.96
C ARG A 86 -4.70 -14.61 6.14
N ASN A 87 -4.20 -15.24 5.08
CA ASN A 87 -4.96 -16.07 4.15
C ASN A 87 -6.03 -15.33 3.31
N GLU A 88 -6.10 -14.01 3.37
CA GLU A 88 -7.04 -13.25 2.52
C GLU A 88 -6.49 -13.07 1.10
N VAL A 89 -5.18 -12.95 0.95
CA VAL A 89 -4.51 -12.85 -0.35
C VAL A 89 -3.37 -13.85 -0.45
N ASN A 90 -3.12 -14.34 -1.66
CA ASN A 90 -1.93 -15.12 -1.96
C ASN A 90 -0.78 -14.15 -2.24
N GLY A 91 0.30 -14.24 -1.45
CA GLY A 91 1.50 -13.45 -1.64
C GLY A 91 1.85 -12.54 -0.46
N TYR A 92 3.08 -12.01 -0.51
CA TYR A 92 3.53 -11.05 0.49
C TYR A 92 3.07 -9.65 0.11
N ILE A 93 2.44 -8.94 1.04
CA ILE A 93 2.03 -7.56 0.85
C ILE A 93 3.26 -6.65 1.01
N LEU A 94 3.60 -5.91 -0.04
CA LEU A 94 4.69 -4.94 -0.06
C LEU A 94 4.22 -3.54 0.32
N ASP A 95 3.03 -3.17 -0.14
CA ASP A 95 2.47 -1.83 0.07
C ASP A 95 0.96 -1.87 0.16
N VAL A 96 0.39 -0.91 0.90
CA VAL A 96 -1.05 -0.73 1.06
C VAL A 96 -1.44 0.71 0.71
N ASN A 97 -2.44 0.87 -0.16
CA ASN A 97 -2.92 2.17 -0.61
C ASN A 97 -4.44 2.21 -0.62
N GLN A 98 -5.03 3.27 -0.08
CA GLN A 98 -6.48 3.45 -0.20
C GLN A 98 -6.84 3.87 -1.63
N ILE A 99 -7.81 3.18 -2.22
CA ILE A 99 -8.40 3.53 -3.53
C ILE A 99 -9.50 4.56 -3.32
N ASP A 100 -10.48 4.18 -2.50
CA ASP A 100 -11.62 5.00 -2.13
C ASP A 100 -12.13 4.62 -0.73
N ASP A 101 -13.35 5.05 -0.38
CA ASP A 101 -13.96 4.76 0.92
C ASP A 101 -14.20 3.27 1.18
N ASN A 102 -14.23 2.44 0.16
CA ASN A 102 -14.64 1.03 0.24
C ASN A 102 -13.52 0.06 -0.11
N GLU A 103 -12.43 0.53 -0.71
CA GLU A 103 -11.42 -0.32 -1.32
C GLU A 103 -10.00 0.11 -0.97
N ILE A 104 -9.17 -0.90 -0.76
CA ILE A 104 -7.73 -0.78 -0.54
C ILE A 104 -7.02 -1.62 -1.59
N LEU A 105 -5.97 -1.06 -2.19
CA LEU A 105 -5.05 -1.74 -3.07
C LEU A 105 -3.88 -2.28 -2.26
N LEU A 106 -3.61 -3.54 -2.43
CA LEU A 106 -2.43 -4.22 -1.94
C LEU A 106 -1.46 -4.43 -3.10
N THR A 107 -0.24 -3.98 -2.96
CA THR A 107 0.86 -4.33 -3.86
C THR A 107 1.47 -5.64 -3.38
N LEU A 108 1.57 -6.62 -4.25
CA LEU A 108 2.04 -7.96 -3.90
C LEU A 108 3.48 -8.18 -4.40
N SER A 109 4.25 -8.99 -3.67
CA SER A 109 5.55 -9.42 -4.16
C SER A 109 5.40 -10.57 -5.16
N SER A 110 6.36 -10.68 -6.06
CA SER A 110 6.49 -11.84 -6.95
C SER A 110 7.08 -13.04 -6.19
N GLY A 111 6.27 -13.72 -5.39
CA GLY A 111 6.65 -14.98 -4.75
C GLY A 111 6.29 -16.21 -5.61
N VAL A 112 6.77 -17.40 -5.21
CA VAL A 112 6.35 -18.66 -5.82
C VAL A 112 4.87 -18.88 -5.52
N GLY A 113 4.02 -18.85 -6.55
CA GLY A 113 2.57 -18.99 -6.45
C GLY A 113 1.77 -17.70 -6.63
N ASP A 114 2.42 -16.54 -6.65
CA ASP A 114 1.75 -15.26 -6.84
C ASP A 114 1.60 -14.97 -8.33
N LEU A 115 0.37 -14.96 -8.79
CA LEU A 115 0.05 -14.76 -10.21
C LEU A 115 -0.29 -13.30 -10.55
N TYR A 116 -0.34 -12.40 -9.58
CA TYR A 116 -0.82 -11.02 -9.76
C TYR A 116 0.04 -9.99 -9.06
N ASN A 117 0.16 -8.81 -9.66
CA ASN A 117 0.91 -7.68 -9.11
C ASN A 117 0.16 -7.00 -7.95
N TYR A 118 -1.17 -7.04 -8.00
CA TYR A 118 -2.01 -6.36 -7.02
C TYR A 118 -3.24 -7.17 -6.65
N ALA A 119 -3.77 -6.88 -5.46
CA ALA A 119 -5.08 -7.32 -5.00
C ALA A 119 -5.89 -6.12 -4.53
N VAL A 120 -7.19 -6.13 -4.80
CA VAL A 120 -8.15 -5.18 -4.24
C VAL A 120 -8.91 -5.87 -3.12
N VAL A 121 -8.92 -5.24 -1.96
CA VAL A 121 -9.63 -5.75 -0.78
C VAL A 121 -10.63 -4.71 -0.26
N SER A 122 -11.62 -5.19 0.47
CA SER A 122 -12.59 -4.33 1.15
C SER A 122 -11.92 -3.49 2.26
N ALA A 123 -12.14 -2.19 2.29
CA ALA A 123 -11.65 -1.32 3.36
C ALA A 123 -12.31 -1.59 4.73
N LYS A 124 -13.42 -2.33 4.77
CA LYS A 124 -14.16 -2.65 6.01
C LYS A 124 -13.52 -3.81 6.77
N ASP A 125 -13.27 -4.92 6.08
CA ASP A 125 -12.90 -6.20 6.66
C ASP A 125 -11.72 -6.90 5.98
N TYR A 126 -11.08 -6.24 5.02
CA TYR A 126 -9.93 -6.71 4.23
C TYR A 126 -10.18 -7.97 3.41
N LYS A 127 -11.42 -8.34 3.18
CA LYS A 127 -11.74 -9.47 2.31
C LYS A 127 -11.37 -9.18 0.88
N LEU A 128 -10.74 -10.16 0.23
CA LEU A 128 -10.37 -10.11 -1.17
C LEU A 128 -11.62 -9.88 -2.04
N LYS A 129 -11.52 -8.91 -2.96
CA LYS A 129 -12.51 -8.65 -4.00
C LYS A 129 -12.02 -9.17 -5.34
N GLU A 130 -10.82 -8.79 -5.74
CA GLU A 130 -10.25 -9.20 -7.02
C GLU A 130 -8.73 -9.12 -7.00
N TYR A 131 -8.09 -9.87 -7.90
CA TYR A 131 -6.70 -9.73 -8.28
C TYR A 131 -6.60 -8.99 -9.60
N ILE A 132 -5.61 -8.10 -9.74
CA ILE A 132 -5.42 -7.30 -10.95
C ILE A 132 -3.97 -7.34 -11.42
N LEU A 133 -3.78 -7.17 -12.74
CA LEU A 133 -2.51 -7.21 -13.45
C LEU A 133 -1.74 -8.51 -13.19
N PRO A 134 -2.09 -9.60 -13.91
CA PRO A 134 -1.39 -10.85 -13.78
C PRO A 134 0.10 -10.70 -14.17
N TYR A 135 0.96 -11.46 -13.53
CA TYR A 135 2.37 -11.53 -13.91
C TYR A 135 2.53 -12.13 -15.30
N ASN A 136 3.43 -11.56 -16.07
CA ASN A 136 3.89 -12.21 -17.29
C ASN A 136 4.96 -13.25 -16.94
N LEU A 137 4.56 -14.51 -16.77
CA LEU A 137 5.41 -15.62 -16.33
C LEU A 137 6.62 -15.87 -17.24
N ARG A 138 6.59 -15.43 -18.51
CA ARG A 138 7.71 -15.61 -19.45
C ARG A 138 8.98 -14.86 -19.03
N TYR A 139 8.87 -13.88 -18.17
CA TYR A 139 9.99 -13.04 -17.76
C TYR A 139 10.48 -13.32 -16.32
N LEU A 140 9.80 -14.17 -15.55
CA LEU A 140 10.17 -14.45 -14.15
C LEU A 140 11.44 -15.29 -14.01
N GLU A 141 11.82 -16.06 -15.02
CA GLU A 141 12.97 -16.97 -14.95
C GLU A 141 14.33 -16.26 -14.98
N ASN A 142 14.40 -15.01 -15.46
CA ASN A 142 15.66 -14.30 -15.72
C ASN A 142 15.75 -12.88 -15.16
N SER A 143 14.77 -12.39 -14.39
CA SER A 143 14.76 -11.00 -13.99
C SER A 143 15.08 -10.80 -12.51
N SER A 144 16.00 -9.88 -12.23
CA SER A 144 16.06 -9.17 -10.95
C SER A 144 14.70 -8.55 -10.67
N ARG A 145 14.21 -8.69 -9.44
CA ARG A 145 12.91 -8.15 -8.99
C ARG A 145 12.85 -6.65 -9.28
N GLY A 146 12.02 -6.27 -10.25
CA GLY A 146 11.71 -4.85 -10.48
C GLY A 146 10.82 -4.32 -9.36
N GLU A 147 10.85 -3.03 -9.14
CA GLU A 147 9.95 -2.38 -8.19
C GLU A 147 8.59 -2.14 -8.86
N LEU A 148 7.52 -2.53 -8.18
CA LEU A 148 6.15 -2.17 -8.53
C LEU A 148 5.86 -0.79 -8.00
N SER A 149 5.25 0.05 -8.82
CA SER A 149 4.87 1.40 -8.43
C SER A 149 3.37 1.58 -8.47
N CYS A 150 2.84 2.13 -7.39
CA CYS A 150 1.47 2.63 -7.32
C CYS A 150 1.51 4.11 -6.98
N LEU A 151 0.96 4.96 -7.84
CA LEU A 151 0.80 6.39 -7.61
C LEU A 151 -0.68 6.70 -7.41
N ALA A 152 -1.05 6.99 -6.17
CA ALA A 152 -2.40 7.43 -5.82
C ALA A 152 -2.53 8.95 -6.07
N GLN A 153 -3.58 9.36 -6.78
CA GLN A 153 -3.92 10.75 -7.00
C GLN A 153 -5.02 11.21 -6.01
N PRO A 154 -5.08 12.52 -5.66
CA PRO A 154 -6.08 13.04 -4.71
C PRO A 154 -7.54 12.83 -5.13
N ASN A 155 -7.79 12.59 -6.41
CA ASN A 155 -9.13 12.37 -6.98
C ASN A 155 -9.55 10.89 -7.01
N GLY A 156 -8.85 10.00 -6.30
CA GLY A 156 -9.13 8.56 -6.29
C GLY A 156 -8.67 7.82 -7.55
N GLN A 157 -7.88 8.44 -8.42
CA GLN A 157 -7.20 7.75 -9.51
C GLN A 157 -5.96 7.05 -9.00
N LEU A 158 -5.75 5.80 -9.43
CA LEU A 158 -4.51 5.07 -9.22
C LEU A 158 -3.81 4.83 -10.55
N TRP A 159 -2.54 5.15 -10.57
CA TRP A 159 -1.65 4.81 -11.68
C TRP A 159 -0.80 3.62 -11.25
N LEU A 160 -0.88 2.55 -12.02
CA LEU A 160 -0.25 1.27 -11.70
C LEU A 160 0.73 0.88 -12.78
N THR A 161 1.84 0.30 -12.37
CA THR A 161 2.76 -0.40 -13.27
C THR A 161 2.72 -1.89 -12.98
N ALA A 162 2.84 -2.73 -13.99
CA ALA A 162 3.07 -4.16 -13.79
C ALA A 162 4.56 -4.45 -13.93
N LEU A 163 5.02 -5.46 -13.22
CA LEU A 163 6.40 -5.91 -13.34
C LEU A 163 6.71 -6.29 -14.79
N LEU A 164 7.80 -5.76 -15.33
CA LEU A 164 8.25 -6.01 -16.72
C LEU A 164 7.22 -5.58 -17.79
N SER A 165 6.41 -4.61 -17.50
CA SER A 165 5.48 -3.98 -18.45
C SER A 165 5.97 -2.59 -18.83
N ASP A 166 5.85 -2.26 -20.10
CA ASP A 166 6.05 -0.93 -20.64
C ASP A 166 4.80 -0.06 -20.51
N THR A 167 3.72 -0.60 -19.94
CA THR A 167 2.40 0.03 -19.90
C THR A 167 2.10 0.56 -18.50
N ILE A 168 1.63 1.81 -18.46
CA ILE A 168 1.05 2.43 -17.27
C ILE A 168 -0.47 2.30 -17.36
N TYR A 169 -1.05 1.75 -16.32
CA TYR A 169 -2.47 1.50 -16.20
C TYR A 169 -3.12 2.52 -15.25
N GLU A 170 -4.35 2.89 -15.55
CA GLU A 170 -5.24 3.59 -14.63
C GLU A 170 -6.26 2.60 -14.06
N TYR A 171 -6.37 2.55 -12.74
CA TYR A 171 -7.45 1.86 -12.05
C TYR A 171 -8.43 2.88 -11.47
N LYS A 172 -9.69 2.79 -11.85
CA LYS A 172 -10.75 3.68 -11.39
C LYS A 172 -12.11 2.97 -11.42
N ALA A 173 -12.84 3.02 -10.31
CA ALA A 173 -14.18 2.46 -10.17
C ALA A 173 -14.30 0.99 -10.65
N GLY A 174 -13.37 0.13 -10.22
CA GLY A 174 -13.36 -1.28 -10.59
C GLY A 174 -12.95 -1.57 -12.04
N LYS A 175 -12.39 -0.58 -12.75
CA LYS A 175 -11.97 -0.75 -14.14
C LYS A 175 -10.49 -0.43 -14.32
N MET A 176 -9.81 -1.31 -15.04
CA MET A 176 -8.43 -1.15 -15.45
C MET A 176 -8.39 -0.64 -16.89
N LEU A 177 -7.67 0.44 -17.14
CA LEU A 177 -7.46 1.02 -18.47
C LEU A 177 -5.97 1.19 -18.72
N SER A 178 -5.46 0.71 -19.85
CA SER A 178 -4.12 1.06 -20.31
C SER A 178 -4.14 2.52 -20.77
N ARG A 179 -3.22 3.34 -20.27
CA ARG A 179 -3.16 4.78 -20.56
C ARG A 179 -1.95 5.19 -21.35
N PHE A 180 -0.80 4.68 -20.97
CA PHE A 180 0.46 5.03 -21.61
C PHE A 180 1.29 3.78 -21.87
N VAL A 181 1.95 3.75 -23.01
CA VAL A 181 2.98 2.77 -23.33
C VAL A 181 4.29 3.54 -23.41
N VAL A 182 5.24 3.20 -22.54
CA VAL A 182 6.58 3.81 -22.55
C VAL A 182 7.42 3.07 -23.60
N LYS A 183 7.60 3.69 -24.76
CA LYS A 183 8.52 3.14 -25.77
C LYS A 183 9.94 3.57 -25.40
N SER A 184 10.80 2.59 -25.16
CA SER A 184 12.24 2.78 -24.98
C SER A 184 12.96 2.28 -26.22
N ASP A 185 13.71 3.13 -26.86
CA ASP A 185 14.56 2.76 -28.03
C ASP A 185 15.71 1.82 -27.64
N CYS A 186 15.85 1.51 -26.34
CA CYS A 186 16.88 0.64 -25.80
C CYS A 186 16.47 -0.85 -25.71
N MET A 187 15.28 -1.22 -26.14
CA MET A 187 14.78 -2.61 -26.13
C MET A 187 14.79 -3.24 -27.53
N SER A 188 15.82 -3.00 -28.31
CA SER A 188 16.10 -3.72 -29.57
C SER A 188 17.13 -4.81 -29.36
#